data_3ee4f58e07f6c6fced92575162af0739
#
_entry.id   3ee4f58e07f6c6fced92575162af0739
#
_cell.length_a   1.000
_cell.length_b   1.000
_cell.length_c   1.000
_cell.angle_alpha   90.00
_cell.angle_beta   90.00
_cell.angle_gamma   90.00
#
_symmetry.space_group_name_H-M   'P 1'
#
loop_
_entity.id
_entity.type
_entity.pdbx_description
1 polymer ?
#
loop_
_entity_poly.entity_id
_entity_poly.type
_entity_poly.pdbx_seq_one_letter_code
_entity_poly.pdbx_strand_id
1 'polypeptide(L)'
;MISDFAESCAYLMNNLERQDMRSVPIINAGAGSDEHPTQALLDMYTILRTFDFDQTADKQSSFVELQKTYSELTRGPANKTYLFCGDIGRGRTVRSLTTVLSQYENVRVVFVSPEHETLRLGDDLRRRLHQAGVAVYEFHSLDAELDGKPLLQQVDCFYMTRIQLEYGSSDEKGEIESMDLSPFHLTKQRVDLLKPYVPIMHPFPRDSVIQEIPPEIDSDPRVMYFRQARNGMWARAALLIHMFGAADDLFMLYDEFYGD
;
A
#
# COMPACT_ATOMS: atom_id res chain seq x y z
N MET A 1 -8.38 -13.54 17.50
CA MET A 1 -9.00 -14.86 17.22
C MET A 1 -8.79 -15.35 15.78
N ILE A 2 -8.94 -14.54 14.72
CA ILE A 2 -8.68 -15.00 13.33
C ILE A 2 -7.16 -14.99 13.01
N SER A 3 -6.39 -14.00 13.51
CA SER A 3 -4.92 -13.95 13.40
C SER A 3 -4.27 -15.19 14.00
N ASP A 4 -4.65 -15.52 15.21
CA ASP A 4 -4.13 -16.68 15.95
C ASP A 4 -4.42 -18.00 15.22
N PHE A 5 -5.53 -18.08 14.50
CA PHE A 5 -5.86 -19.26 13.71
C PHE A 5 -4.93 -19.42 12.50
N ALA A 6 -4.65 -18.36 11.76
CA ALA A 6 -3.74 -18.40 10.61
C ALA A 6 -2.31 -18.78 11.03
N GLU A 7 -1.80 -18.21 12.13
CA GLU A 7 -0.51 -18.53 12.68
C GLU A 7 -0.45 -19.98 13.17
N SER A 8 -1.50 -20.43 13.88
CA SER A 8 -1.61 -21.82 14.36
C SER A 8 -1.61 -22.82 13.22
N CYS A 9 -2.34 -22.51 12.12
CA CYS A 9 -2.34 -23.34 10.92
C CYS A 9 -0.96 -23.38 10.25
N ALA A 10 -0.29 -22.23 10.10
CA ALA A 10 1.05 -22.15 9.54
C ALA A 10 2.07 -22.96 10.39
N TYR A 11 2.00 -22.81 11.70
CA TYR A 11 2.84 -23.57 12.62
C TYR A 11 2.61 -25.09 12.50
N LEU A 12 1.34 -25.53 12.42
CA LEU A 12 0.99 -26.93 12.23
C LEU A 12 1.53 -27.46 10.91
N MET A 13 1.36 -26.75 9.81
CA MET A 13 1.86 -27.17 8.49
C MET A 13 3.37 -27.28 8.46
N ASN A 14 4.09 -26.30 9.05
CA ASN A 14 5.55 -26.38 9.19
C ASN A 14 6.02 -27.58 10.02
N ASN A 15 5.28 -27.96 11.05
CA ASN A 15 5.61 -29.18 11.85
C ASN A 15 5.35 -30.48 11.08
N LEU A 16 4.28 -30.53 10.27
CA LEU A 16 4.01 -31.66 9.39
C LEU A 16 5.12 -31.84 8.35
N GLU A 17 5.55 -30.78 7.72
CA GLU A 17 6.64 -30.78 6.74
C GLU A 17 7.95 -31.27 7.35
N ARG A 18 8.30 -30.84 8.58
CA ARG A 18 9.49 -31.29 9.29
C ARG A 18 9.46 -32.79 9.63
N GLN A 19 8.30 -33.42 9.59
CA GLN A 19 8.09 -34.83 9.84
C GLN A 19 7.89 -35.66 8.57
N ASP A 20 8.24 -35.09 7.40
CA ASP A 20 7.99 -35.68 6.09
C ASP A 20 6.50 -36.04 5.83
N MET A 21 5.61 -35.36 6.53
CA MET A 21 4.19 -35.52 6.36
C MET A 21 3.67 -34.46 5.34
N ARG A 22 2.62 -34.80 4.61
CA ARG A 22 2.01 -33.88 3.64
C ARG A 22 1.53 -32.60 4.32
N SER A 23 2.09 -31.47 3.92
CA SER A 23 1.65 -30.12 4.31
C SER A 23 0.77 -29.50 3.22
N VAL A 24 -0.03 -28.52 3.61
CA VAL A 24 -0.85 -27.71 2.68
C VAL A 24 -0.43 -26.24 2.83
N PRO A 25 -0.16 -25.53 1.74
CA PRO A 25 0.15 -24.11 1.78
C PRO A 25 -0.95 -23.30 2.45
N ILE A 26 -0.58 -22.39 3.35
CA ILE A 26 -1.50 -21.48 4.01
C ILE A 26 -1.25 -20.05 3.49
N ILE A 27 -2.27 -19.44 2.92
CA ILE A 27 -2.24 -18.05 2.42
C ILE A 27 -3.00 -17.17 3.39
N ASN A 28 -2.31 -16.22 4.03
CA ASN A 28 -2.96 -15.18 4.80
C ASN A 28 -3.50 -14.09 3.86
N ALA A 29 -4.81 -14.06 3.64
CA ALA A 29 -5.52 -13.07 2.84
C ALA A 29 -6.16 -11.95 3.70
N GLY A 30 -5.69 -11.77 4.92
CA GLY A 30 -6.10 -10.74 5.88
C GLY A 30 -6.50 -11.33 7.23
N ALA A 31 -5.77 -10.97 8.28
CA ALA A 31 -5.96 -11.43 9.65
C ALA A 31 -6.29 -10.25 10.56
N GLY A 32 -7.56 -10.04 10.88
CA GLY A 32 -8.03 -8.98 11.78
C GLY A 32 -7.50 -7.59 11.40
N SER A 33 -6.98 -6.87 12.39
CA SER A 33 -6.28 -5.57 12.21
C SER A 33 -4.77 -5.72 11.98
N ASP A 34 -4.23 -6.96 12.03
CA ASP A 34 -2.78 -7.16 12.09
C ASP A 34 -2.12 -7.06 10.73
N GLU A 35 -2.47 -7.96 9.79
CA GLU A 35 -1.78 -8.00 8.52
C GLU A 35 -2.69 -8.41 7.34
N HIS A 36 -2.25 -7.98 6.15
CA HIS A 36 -2.87 -8.37 4.88
C HIS A 36 -1.77 -8.61 3.82
N PRO A 37 -1.01 -9.71 3.91
CA PRO A 37 0.15 -9.95 3.05
C PRO A 37 -0.18 -9.93 1.56
N THR A 38 -1.29 -10.54 1.15
CA THR A 38 -1.68 -10.54 -0.28
C THR A 38 -2.10 -9.16 -0.79
N GLN A 39 -2.54 -8.24 0.09
CA GLN A 39 -2.74 -6.85 -0.27
C GLN A 39 -1.39 -6.14 -0.46
N ALA A 40 -0.44 -6.35 0.44
CA ALA A 40 0.90 -5.79 0.29
C ALA A 40 1.57 -6.24 -1.02
N LEU A 41 1.39 -7.50 -1.43
CA LEU A 41 1.91 -8.00 -2.71
C LEU A 41 1.31 -7.26 -3.91
N LEU A 42 -0.01 -7.09 -3.96
CA LEU A 42 -0.64 -6.38 -5.07
C LEU A 42 -0.34 -4.88 -5.07
N ASP A 43 -0.19 -4.28 -3.90
CA ASP A 43 0.21 -2.87 -3.75
C ASP A 43 1.65 -2.68 -4.24
N MET A 44 2.57 -3.55 -3.82
CA MET A 44 3.95 -3.56 -4.32
C MET A 44 4.01 -3.80 -5.83
N TYR A 45 3.23 -4.73 -6.36
CA TYR A 45 3.15 -4.94 -7.81
C TYR A 45 2.68 -3.67 -8.53
N THR A 46 1.70 -2.96 -7.96
CA THR A 46 1.20 -1.69 -8.51
C THR A 46 2.28 -0.61 -8.48
N ILE A 47 3.01 -0.48 -7.36
CA ILE A 47 4.13 0.45 -7.20
C ILE A 47 5.25 0.13 -8.19
N LEU A 48 5.66 -1.14 -8.29
CA LEU A 48 6.68 -1.60 -9.23
C LEU A 48 6.28 -1.27 -10.67
N ARG A 49 5.04 -1.59 -11.07
CA ARG A 49 4.53 -1.28 -12.41
C ARG A 49 4.44 0.21 -12.69
N THR A 50 4.24 1.04 -11.68
CA THR A 50 4.21 2.49 -11.82
C THR A 50 5.61 3.06 -12.04
N PHE A 51 6.61 2.53 -11.31
CA PHE A 51 8.00 2.99 -11.37
C PHE A 51 8.92 2.09 -12.20
N ASP A 52 8.37 1.08 -12.89
CA ASP A 52 9.08 0.26 -13.87
C ASP A 52 8.76 0.74 -15.28
N PHE A 53 9.69 1.47 -15.85
CA PHE A 53 9.53 2.14 -17.14
C PHE A 53 10.18 1.37 -18.30
N ASP A 54 10.47 0.07 -18.12
CA ASP A 54 11.37 -0.68 -18.98
C ASP A 54 10.71 -1.42 -20.16
N GLN A 55 9.40 -1.44 -20.26
CA GLN A 55 8.74 -2.44 -21.11
C GLN A 55 8.18 -1.94 -22.45
N THR A 56 8.16 -0.63 -22.72
CA THR A 56 7.79 -0.10 -24.05
C THR A 56 8.52 1.20 -24.35
N ALA A 57 8.89 1.42 -25.61
CA ALA A 57 9.60 2.62 -26.06
C ALA A 57 8.85 3.92 -25.68
N ASP A 58 7.51 3.92 -25.73
CA ASP A 58 6.69 5.07 -25.39
C ASP A 58 6.74 5.41 -23.89
N LYS A 59 6.78 4.39 -23.02
CA LYS A 59 6.91 4.60 -21.58
C LYS A 59 8.30 5.03 -21.17
N GLN A 60 9.32 4.53 -21.86
CA GLN A 60 10.71 4.90 -21.62
C GLN A 60 10.94 6.37 -21.98
N SER A 61 10.36 6.88 -23.06
CA SER A 61 10.48 8.29 -23.43
C SER A 61 9.77 9.21 -22.41
N SER A 62 8.59 8.85 -21.95
CA SER A 62 7.85 9.64 -20.93
C SER A 62 8.56 9.67 -19.58
N PHE A 63 9.21 8.57 -19.17
CA PHE A 63 10.03 8.54 -17.96
C PHE A 63 11.25 9.45 -18.06
N VAL A 64 11.97 9.40 -19.18
CA VAL A 64 13.13 10.26 -19.43
C VAL A 64 12.74 11.73 -19.39
N GLU A 65 11.59 12.11 -19.94
CA GLU A 65 11.07 13.47 -19.85
C GLU A 65 10.73 13.88 -18.41
N LEU A 66 10.11 12.98 -17.62
CA LEU A 66 9.85 13.23 -16.22
C LEU A 66 11.15 13.36 -15.41
N GLN A 67 12.17 12.55 -15.69
CA GLN A 67 13.49 12.64 -15.04
C GLN A 67 14.22 13.96 -15.33
N LYS A 68 14.01 14.57 -16.48
CA LYS A 68 14.60 15.90 -16.77
C LYS A 68 14.05 16.97 -15.83
N THR A 69 12.79 16.87 -15.44
CA THR A 69 12.12 17.81 -14.53
C THR A 69 12.30 17.40 -13.06
N TYR A 70 12.29 16.10 -12.79
CA TYR A 70 12.36 15.50 -11.46
C TYR A 70 13.57 14.58 -11.38
N SER A 71 14.76 15.16 -11.17
CA SER A 71 16.03 14.44 -11.17
C SER A 71 16.11 13.39 -10.05
N GLU A 72 15.31 13.54 -9.00
CA GLU A 72 15.18 12.58 -7.90
C GLU A 72 14.34 11.34 -8.25
N LEU A 73 13.61 11.36 -9.38
CA LEU A 73 12.79 10.24 -9.79
C LEU A 73 13.66 9.05 -10.22
N THR A 74 13.61 7.98 -9.43
CA THR A 74 14.34 6.74 -9.65
C THR A 74 13.41 5.59 -10.03
N ARG A 75 13.93 4.54 -10.66
CA ARG A 75 13.18 3.30 -10.90
C ARG A 75 12.98 2.53 -9.60
N GLY A 76 11.91 1.76 -9.54
CA GLY A 76 11.60 0.90 -8.41
C GLY A 76 11.18 1.63 -7.14
N PRO A 77 11.05 0.92 -6.01
CA PRO A 77 10.54 1.44 -4.76
C PRO A 77 11.54 2.23 -3.91
N ALA A 78 12.85 2.05 -4.13
CA ALA A 78 13.89 2.73 -3.36
C ALA A 78 13.94 4.25 -3.61
N ASN A 79 14.50 5.00 -2.65
CA ASN A 79 14.70 6.45 -2.73
C ASN A 79 13.39 7.24 -2.92
N LYS A 80 12.32 6.84 -2.24
CA LYS A 80 10.99 7.45 -2.38
C LYS A 80 10.34 7.77 -1.04
N THR A 81 9.45 8.75 -1.09
CA THR A 81 8.59 9.13 0.03
C THR A 81 7.17 8.60 -0.20
N TYR A 82 6.73 7.72 0.67
CA TYR A 82 5.39 7.12 0.68
C TYR A 82 4.52 7.79 1.74
N LEU A 83 3.42 8.39 1.34
CA LEU A 83 2.46 8.97 2.26
C LEU A 83 1.27 8.03 2.43
N PHE A 84 0.92 7.75 3.68
CA PHE A 84 -0.26 7.01 4.09
C PHE A 84 -1.19 7.95 4.85
N CYS A 85 -2.45 8.04 4.42
CA CYS A 85 -3.44 8.92 5.02
C CYS A 85 -4.70 8.16 5.46
N GLY A 86 -5.26 8.51 6.61
CA GLY A 86 -6.51 7.97 7.14
C GLY A 86 -6.33 7.15 8.42
N ASP A 87 -6.92 5.95 8.48
CA ASP A 87 -6.81 5.04 9.64
C ASP A 87 -5.48 4.29 9.63
N ILE A 88 -4.47 4.86 10.24
CA ILE A 88 -3.12 4.29 10.28
C ILE A 88 -3.01 3.21 11.37
N GLY A 89 -3.66 3.43 12.52
CA GLY A 89 -3.54 2.56 13.69
C GLY A 89 -4.15 1.18 13.47
N ARG A 90 -5.33 1.12 12.82
CA ARG A 90 -6.05 -0.14 12.52
C ARG A 90 -5.83 -0.61 11.09
N GLY A 91 -5.05 0.14 10.30
CA GLY A 91 -4.79 -0.09 8.90
C GLY A 91 -3.87 -1.29 8.64
N ARG A 92 -4.38 -2.52 8.64
CA ARG A 92 -3.59 -3.74 8.34
C ARG A 92 -2.87 -3.66 6.98
N THR A 93 -3.44 -2.98 6.00
CA THR A 93 -2.84 -2.79 4.68
C THR A 93 -1.64 -1.85 4.76
N VAL A 94 -1.74 -0.79 5.57
CA VAL A 94 -0.63 0.14 5.87
C VAL A 94 0.50 -0.61 6.55
N ARG A 95 0.19 -1.41 7.58
CA ARG A 95 1.17 -2.22 8.32
C ARG A 95 1.94 -3.16 7.39
N SER A 96 1.23 -3.93 6.58
CA SER A 96 1.86 -4.90 5.69
C SER A 96 2.66 -4.23 4.58
N LEU A 97 2.14 -3.18 3.95
CA LEU A 97 2.85 -2.49 2.87
C LEU A 97 4.10 -1.78 3.37
N THR A 98 4.04 -1.07 4.50
CA THR A 98 5.21 -0.40 5.07
C THR A 98 6.29 -1.39 5.51
N THR A 99 5.90 -2.58 5.99
CA THR A 99 6.83 -3.67 6.31
C THR A 99 7.58 -4.16 5.06
N VAL A 100 6.90 -4.26 3.91
CA VAL A 100 7.57 -4.63 2.65
C VAL A 100 8.45 -3.47 2.16
N LEU A 101 7.96 -2.25 2.19
CA LEU A 101 8.71 -1.05 1.79
C LEU A 101 9.97 -0.84 2.63
N SER A 102 9.97 -1.24 3.89
CA SER A 102 11.15 -1.12 4.78
C SER A 102 12.35 -1.96 4.36
N GLN A 103 12.19 -2.86 3.38
CA GLN A 103 13.29 -3.66 2.81
C GLN A 103 14.06 -2.92 1.70
N TYR A 104 13.58 -1.75 1.28
CA TYR A 104 14.21 -0.95 0.22
C TYR A 104 15.00 0.22 0.80
N GLU A 105 16.08 0.58 0.14
CA GLU A 105 16.98 1.64 0.57
C GLU A 105 16.34 3.04 0.48
N ASN A 106 16.66 3.89 1.45
CA ASN A 106 16.27 5.31 1.47
C ASN A 106 14.76 5.54 1.31
N VAL A 107 13.95 4.63 1.85
CA VAL A 107 12.50 4.83 1.93
C VAL A 107 12.18 5.78 3.08
N ARG A 108 11.36 6.78 2.80
CA ARG A 108 10.73 7.65 3.80
C ARG A 108 9.24 7.33 3.86
N VAL A 109 8.70 7.23 5.07
CA VAL A 109 7.28 6.98 5.28
C VAL A 109 6.67 8.14 6.06
N VAL A 110 5.60 8.69 5.51
CA VAL A 110 4.83 9.77 6.11
C VAL A 110 3.45 9.25 6.44
N PHE A 111 3.05 9.39 7.70
CA PHE A 111 1.71 9.06 8.16
C PHE A 111 0.93 10.34 8.42
N VAL A 112 -0.29 10.42 7.89
CA VAL A 112 -1.22 11.51 8.12
C VAL A 112 -2.53 10.92 8.66
N SER A 113 -2.81 11.17 9.93
CA SER A 113 -3.99 10.60 10.62
C SER A 113 -4.60 11.58 11.59
N PRO A 114 -5.90 11.44 11.91
CA PRO A 114 -6.50 12.17 13.03
C PRO A 114 -5.73 11.95 14.32
N GLU A 115 -5.69 12.98 15.17
CA GLU A 115 -5.08 12.92 16.50
C GLU A 115 -5.99 12.15 17.47
N HIS A 116 -6.12 10.84 17.21
CA HIS A 116 -6.89 9.91 18.00
C HIS A 116 -6.06 8.67 18.29
N GLU A 117 -6.12 8.15 19.51
CA GLU A 117 -5.25 7.07 20.00
C GLU A 117 -5.29 5.83 19.09
N THR A 118 -6.47 5.45 18.61
CA THR A 118 -6.65 4.24 17.79
C THR A 118 -6.40 4.45 16.30
N LEU A 119 -6.38 5.71 15.82
CA LEU A 119 -6.19 6.04 14.41
C LEU A 119 -4.75 6.37 14.05
N ARG A 120 -3.95 6.82 15.02
CA ARG A 120 -2.54 7.19 14.81
C ARG A 120 -1.63 5.98 14.70
N LEU A 121 -0.39 6.21 14.30
CA LEU A 121 0.65 5.18 14.20
C LEU A 121 0.88 4.48 15.56
N GLY A 122 0.73 3.16 15.59
CA GLY A 122 1.00 2.35 16.78
C GLY A 122 2.51 2.23 17.07
N ASP A 123 2.87 2.15 18.35
CA ASP A 123 4.26 2.10 18.80
C ASP A 123 5.03 0.87 18.32
N ASP A 124 4.35 -0.23 18.10
CA ASP A 124 4.93 -1.46 17.58
C ASP A 124 5.39 -1.31 16.13
N LEU A 125 4.56 -0.73 15.25
CA LEU A 125 4.92 -0.46 13.86
C LEU A 125 5.98 0.63 13.77
N ARG A 126 5.87 1.70 14.59
CA ARG A 126 6.88 2.75 14.67
C ARG A 126 8.24 2.18 14.99
N ARG A 127 8.34 1.34 16.04
CA ARG A 127 9.60 0.68 16.42
C ARG A 127 10.15 -0.22 15.32
N ARG A 128 9.30 -1.01 14.66
CA ARG A 128 9.68 -1.89 13.55
C ARG A 128 10.31 -1.09 12.40
N LEU A 129 9.68 0.00 11.98
CA LEU A 129 10.18 0.86 10.90
C LEU A 129 11.51 1.54 11.28
N HIS A 130 11.63 2.05 12.50
CA HIS A 130 12.89 2.63 12.98
C HIS A 130 14.02 1.60 13.04
N GLN A 131 13.76 0.37 13.49
CA GLN A 131 14.74 -0.71 13.51
C GLN A 131 15.19 -1.11 12.10
N ALA A 132 14.31 -0.97 11.11
CA ALA A 132 14.64 -1.18 9.70
C ALA A 132 15.34 0.02 9.03
N GLY A 133 15.60 1.10 9.77
CA GLY A 133 16.27 2.30 9.26
C GLY A 133 15.39 3.22 8.40
N VAL A 134 14.06 3.05 8.46
CA VAL A 134 13.11 3.89 7.72
C VAL A 134 12.94 5.22 8.43
N ALA A 135 13.03 6.32 7.69
CA ALA A 135 12.68 7.65 8.18
C ALA A 135 11.14 7.78 8.25
N VAL A 136 10.62 8.01 9.45
CA VAL A 136 9.18 8.08 9.74
C VAL A 136 8.81 9.49 10.17
N TYR A 137 7.75 10.04 9.55
CA TYR A 137 7.17 11.34 9.87
C TYR A 137 5.67 11.17 10.14
N GLU A 138 5.14 11.94 11.09
CA GLU A 138 3.73 11.91 11.48
C GLU A 138 3.14 13.32 11.43
N PHE A 139 1.97 13.45 10.81
CA PHE A 139 1.23 14.71 10.69
C PHE A 139 -0.28 14.48 10.91
N HIS A 140 -0.99 15.57 11.20
CA HIS A 140 -2.45 15.57 11.44
C HIS A 140 -3.20 16.39 10.38
N SER A 141 -2.59 16.65 9.24
CA SER A 141 -3.21 17.30 8.08
C SER A 141 -2.42 17.05 6.82
N LEU A 142 -3.10 16.89 5.69
CA LEU A 142 -2.50 16.87 4.36
C LEU A 142 -1.91 18.24 3.95
N ASP A 143 -2.33 19.30 4.62
CA ASP A 143 -1.83 20.67 4.38
C ASP A 143 -0.57 21.00 5.18
N ALA A 144 0.01 20.00 5.86
CA ALA A 144 1.25 20.16 6.61
C ALA A 144 2.45 20.46 5.70
N GLU A 145 3.52 20.94 6.32
CA GLU A 145 4.80 21.15 5.66
C GLU A 145 5.85 20.17 6.20
N LEU A 146 6.68 19.67 5.31
CA LEU A 146 7.89 18.91 5.62
C LEU A 146 9.09 19.68 5.08
N ASP A 147 10.08 19.95 5.92
CA ASP A 147 11.28 20.74 5.56
C ASP A 147 10.97 22.10 4.91
N GLY A 148 9.92 22.79 5.38
CA GLY A 148 9.51 24.12 4.90
C GLY A 148 8.86 24.13 3.51
N LYS A 149 8.38 22.97 3.01
CA LYS A 149 7.65 22.86 1.76
C LYS A 149 6.34 22.10 1.98
N PRO A 150 5.29 22.37 1.19
CA PRO A 150 4.05 21.60 1.27
C PRO A 150 4.31 20.10 1.18
N LEU A 151 3.77 19.33 2.13
CA LEU A 151 3.98 17.90 2.25
C LEU A 151 3.67 17.16 0.94
N LEU A 152 2.55 17.49 0.31
CA LEU A 152 2.08 16.81 -0.92
C LEU A 152 3.01 17.01 -2.12
N GLN A 153 3.82 18.07 -2.14
CA GLN A 153 4.83 18.28 -3.19
C GLN A 153 6.07 17.39 -3.03
N GLN A 154 6.23 16.74 -1.87
CA GLN A 154 7.42 15.97 -1.55
C GLN A 154 7.21 14.47 -1.61
N VAL A 155 5.97 14.02 -1.77
CA VAL A 155 5.65 12.59 -1.84
C VAL A 155 5.82 12.03 -3.25
N ASP A 156 6.13 10.73 -3.32
CA ASP A 156 6.29 9.99 -4.56
C ASP A 156 5.19 8.93 -4.73
N CYS A 157 4.48 8.58 -3.66
CA CYS A 157 3.32 7.70 -3.68
C CYS A 157 2.32 8.15 -2.61
N PHE A 158 1.07 8.27 -2.96
CA PHE A 158 -0.03 8.62 -2.06
C PHE A 158 -0.94 7.42 -1.85
N TYR A 159 -1.10 6.98 -0.61
CA TYR A 159 -1.91 5.84 -0.23
C TYR A 159 -2.97 6.28 0.79
N MET A 160 -4.24 6.29 0.36
CA MET A 160 -5.36 6.63 1.22
C MET A 160 -5.97 5.37 1.83
N THR A 161 -6.44 5.46 3.06
CA THR A 161 -7.30 4.45 3.69
C THR A 161 -8.55 5.11 4.25
N ARG A 162 -9.68 4.41 4.22
CA ARG A 162 -10.87 4.87 4.94
C ARG A 162 -10.71 4.71 6.44
N ILE A 163 -11.49 5.43 7.21
CA ILE A 163 -11.60 5.22 8.66
C ILE A 163 -12.52 4.03 8.93
N GLN A 164 -12.04 3.07 9.72
CA GLN A 164 -12.69 1.77 9.94
C GLN A 164 -13.51 1.80 11.22
N LEU A 165 -14.69 2.43 11.20
CA LEU A 165 -15.55 2.59 12.36
C LEU A 165 -16.08 1.25 12.92
N GLU A 166 -16.10 0.19 12.10
CA GLU A 166 -16.57 -1.14 12.50
C GLU A 166 -15.72 -1.80 13.59
N TYR A 167 -14.49 -1.37 13.80
CA TYR A 167 -13.59 -1.91 14.83
C TYR A 167 -13.65 -1.17 16.16
N GLY A 168 -14.35 -0.04 16.24
CA GLY A 168 -14.47 0.76 17.46
C GLY A 168 -15.63 0.34 18.37
N SER A 169 -15.54 0.65 19.67
CA SER A 169 -16.68 0.65 20.58
C SER A 169 -17.71 1.71 20.17
N SER A 170 -18.90 1.66 20.76
CA SER A 170 -19.94 2.67 20.49
C SER A 170 -19.49 4.09 20.86
N ASP A 171 -18.77 4.22 21.97
CA ASP A 171 -18.28 5.51 22.45
C ASP A 171 -17.18 6.06 21.52
N GLU A 172 -16.22 5.21 21.13
CA GLU A 172 -15.16 5.55 20.19
C GLU A 172 -15.70 5.95 18.81
N LYS A 173 -16.73 5.26 18.32
CA LYS A 173 -17.41 5.65 17.07
C LYS A 173 -17.99 7.06 17.16
N GLY A 174 -18.69 7.38 18.25
CA GLY A 174 -19.25 8.71 18.47
C GLY A 174 -18.16 9.79 18.53
N GLU A 175 -17.03 9.52 19.17
CA GLU A 175 -15.89 10.42 19.19
C GLU A 175 -15.35 10.69 17.80
N ILE A 176 -15.05 9.64 17.02
CA ILE A 176 -14.51 9.77 15.65
C ILE A 176 -15.51 10.44 14.70
N GLU A 177 -16.81 10.11 14.79
CA GLU A 177 -17.86 10.73 13.96
C GLU A 177 -18.03 12.23 14.25
N SER A 178 -17.66 12.68 15.45
CA SER A 178 -17.68 14.09 15.84
C SER A 178 -16.45 14.89 15.40
N MET A 179 -15.39 14.23 14.92
CA MET A 179 -14.14 14.87 14.50
C MET A 179 -14.31 15.56 13.14
N ASP A 180 -13.58 16.66 12.94
CA ASP A 180 -13.40 17.22 11.62
C ASP A 180 -12.39 16.37 10.82
N LEU A 181 -12.88 15.64 9.83
CA LEU A 181 -12.08 14.80 8.95
C LEU A 181 -11.62 15.52 7.67
N SER A 182 -12.03 16.77 7.47
CA SER A 182 -11.66 17.55 6.27
C SER A 182 -10.16 17.71 6.04
N PRO A 183 -9.28 17.75 7.08
CA PRO A 183 -7.83 17.79 6.89
C PRO A 183 -7.24 16.54 6.21
N PHE A 184 -8.01 15.44 6.15
CA PHE A 184 -7.57 14.14 5.61
C PHE A 184 -8.20 13.80 4.25
N HIS A 185 -9.13 14.61 3.74
CA HIS A 185 -9.76 14.38 2.44
C HIS A 185 -8.84 14.79 1.28
N LEU A 186 -8.74 13.94 0.27
CA LEU A 186 -7.96 14.24 -0.93
C LEU A 186 -8.80 15.08 -1.92
N THR A 187 -8.88 16.38 -1.67
CA THR A 187 -9.59 17.33 -2.55
C THR A 187 -8.84 17.57 -3.85
N LYS A 188 -9.52 18.15 -4.86
CA LYS A 188 -8.90 18.52 -6.14
C LYS A 188 -7.71 19.45 -5.95
N GLN A 189 -7.81 20.44 -5.04
CA GLN A 189 -6.72 21.37 -4.75
C GLN A 189 -5.48 20.63 -4.20
N ARG A 190 -5.69 19.62 -3.35
CA ARG A 190 -4.61 18.80 -2.80
C ARG A 190 -4.00 17.87 -3.86
N VAL A 191 -4.82 17.31 -4.74
CA VAL A 191 -4.35 16.53 -5.88
C VAL A 191 -3.46 17.36 -6.78
N ASP A 192 -3.78 18.63 -7.01
CA ASP A 192 -3.00 19.53 -7.87
C ASP A 192 -1.61 19.88 -7.30
N LEU A 193 -1.39 19.65 -6.00
CA LEU A 193 -0.07 19.78 -5.35
C LEU A 193 0.83 18.55 -5.58
N LEU A 194 0.26 17.39 -5.90
CA LEU A 194 1.03 16.18 -6.14
C LEU A 194 1.83 16.30 -7.45
N LYS A 195 3.04 15.76 -7.48
CA LYS A 195 3.84 15.64 -8.69
C LYS A 195 3.08 14.80 -9.74
N PRO A 196 3.29 15.01 -11.04
CA PRO A 196 2.50 14.37 -12.10
C PRO A 196 2.67 12.84 -12.18
N TYR A 197 3.70 12.30 -11.58
CA TYR A 197 3.98 10.86 -11.57
C TYR A 197 3.52 10.13 -10.30
N VAL A 198 2.98 10.83 -9.31
CA VAL A 198 2.59 10.24 -8.02
C VAL A 198 1.35 9.36 -8.18
N PRO A 199 1.43 8.04 -7.97
CA PRO A 199 0.24 7.20 -7.97
C PRO A 199 -0.64 7.50 -6.74
N ILE A 200 -1.94 7.63 -6.99
CA ILE A 200 -2.97 7.74 -5.96
C ILE A 200 -3.57 6.35 -5.78
N MET A 201 -3.32 5.74 -4.61
CA MET A 201 -3.69 4.37 -4.28
C MET A 201 -4.72 4.30 -3.16
N HIS A 202 -5.51 3.25 -3.14
CA HIS A 202 -6.48 2.94 -2.09
C HIS A 202 -6.78 1.43 -2.07
N PRO A 203 -6.71 0.75 -0.92
CA PRO A 203 -6.91 -0.71 -0.85
C PRO A 203 -8.37 -1.15 -1.01
N PHE A 204 -9.32 -0.20 -1.06
CA PHE A 204 -10.76 -0.42 -1.00
C PHE A 204 -11.26 -1.13 0.29
N PRO A 205 -12.56 -1.00 0.63
CA PRO A 205 -13.54 -0.10 0.00
C PRO A 205 -13.30 1.38 0.36
N ARG A 206 -13.76 2.30 -0.49
CA ARG A 206 -13.88 3.72 -0.12
C ARG A 206 -15.15 3.91 0.71
N ASP A 207 -15.14 4.91 1.58
CA ASP A 207 -16.32 5.30 2.33
C ASP A 207 -17.24 6.18 1.47
N SER A 208 -18.52 5.81 1.37
CA SER A 208 -19.49 6.54 0.56
C SER A 208 -20.06 7.78 1.26
N VAL A 209 -19.89 7.89 2.57
CA VAL A 209 -20.38 9.01 3.40
C VAL A 209 -19.28 10.03 3.65
N ILE A 210 -18.14 9.56 4.15
CA ILE A 210 -16.98 10.41 4.46
C ILE A 210 -16.32 10.91 3.16
N GLN A 211 -16.29 10.07 2.12
CA GLN A 211 -15.69 10.38 0.82
C GLN A 211 -14.26 10.92 0.94
N GLU A 212 -13.39 10.18 1.62
CA GLU A 212 -11.96 10.52 1.78
C GLU A 212 -11.25 10.79 0.46
N ILE A 213 -11.74 10.18 -0.64
CA ILE A 213 -11.45 10.53 -2.02
C ILE A 213 -12.78 10.76 -2.75
N PRO A 214 -13.14 12.00 -3.08
CA PRO A 214 -14.39 12.29 -3.77
C PRO A 214 -14.37 11.75 -5.21
N PRO A 215 -15.54 11.37 -5.78
CA PRO A 215 -15.64 10.73 -7.09
C PRO A 215 -15.07 11.57 -8.25
N GLU A 216 -15.01 12.87 -8.12
CA GLU A 216 -14.43 13.78 -9.13
C GLU A 216 -12.96 13.53 -9.40
N ILE A 217 -12.24 12.91 -8.43
CA ILE A 217 -10.83 12.53 -8.56
C ILE A 217 -10.65 11.27 -9.42
N ASP A 218 -11.68 10.45 -9.60
CA ASP A 218 -11.59 9.17 -10.30
C ASP A 218 -11.06 9.29 -11.74
N SER A 219 -11.23 10.45 -12.36
CA SER A 219 -10.74 10.74 -13.72
C SER A 219 -9.30 11.28 -13.78
N ASP A 220 -8.65 11.54 -12.65
CA ASP A 220 -7.25 12.00 -12.64
C ASP A 220 -6.32 10.88 -13.16
N PRO A 221 -5.39 11.17 -14.08
CA PRO A 221 -4.52 10.17 -14.68
C PRO A 221 -3.58 9.47 -13.68
N ARG A 222 -3.36 10.06 -12.50
CA ARG A 222 -2.56 9.48 -11.40
C ARG A 222 -3.31 8.46 -10.56
N VAL A 223 -4.64 8.35 -10.75
CA VAL A 223 -5.47 7.39 -10.02
C VAL A 223 -5.09 5.96 -10.41
N MET A 224 -4.63 5.21 -9.43
CA MET A 224 -4.19 3.82 -9.59
C MET A 224 -5.08 2.80 -8.88
N TYR A 225 -5.98 3.21 -7.97
CA TYR A 225 -6.72 2.26 -7.14
C TYR A 225 -7.63 1.29 -7.92
N PHE A 226 -8.15 1.65 -9.09
CA PHE A 226 -8.87 0.68 -9.95
C PHE A 226 -7.92 -0.35 -10.57
N ARG A 227 -6.73 0.08 -11.03
CA ARG A 227 -5.69 -0.83 -11.52
C ARG A 227 -5.11 -1.67 -10.39
N GLN A 228 -4.89 -1.06 -9.22
CA GLN A 228 -4.48 -1.74 -7.99
C GLN A 228 -5.43 -2.88 -7.64
N ALA A 229 -6.73 -2.64 -7.60
CA ALA A 229 -7.73 -3.69 -7.36
C ALA A 229 -7.64 -4.83 -8.40
N ARG A 230 -7.54 -4.49 -9.69
CA ARG A 230 -7.36 -5.48 -10.78
C ARG A 230 -6.05 -6.26 -10.65
N ASN A 231 -4.97 -5.60 -10.25
CA ASN A 231 -3.67 -6.23 -10.02
C ASN A 231 -3.73 -7.28 -8.91
N GLY A 232 -4.73 -7.20 -8.01
CA GLY A 232 -4.98 -8.20 -7.00
C GLY A 232 -5.27 -9.59 -7.55
N MET A 233 -5.93 -9.71 -8.69
CA MET A 233 -6.14 -10.98 -9.37
C MET A 233 -4.80 -11.56 -9.85
N TRP A 234 -3.99 -10.77 -10.54
CA TRP A 234 -2.71 -11.21 -11.08
C TRP A 234 -1.70 -11.57 -10.00
N ALA A 235 -1.60 -10.76 -8.95
CA ALA A 235 -0.69 -11.02 -7.84
C ALA A 235 -1.05 -12.33 -7.11
N ARG A 236 -2.34 -12.60 -6.90
CA ARG A 236 -2.80 -13.85 -6.27
C ARG A 236 -2.64 -15.06 -7.19
N ALA A 237 -2.89 -14.90 -8.48
CA ALA A 237 -2.62 -15.97 -9.46
C ALA A 237 -1.13 -16.34 -9.47
N ALA A 238 -0.24 -15.33 -9.54
CA ALA A 238 1.20 -15.54 -9.49
C ALA A 238 1.65 -16.22 -8.19
N LEU A 239 1.07 -15.82 -7.05
CA LEU A 239 1.34 -16.46 -5.76
C LEU A 239 0.98 -17.96 -5.77
N LEU A 240 -0.20 -18.31 -6.30
CA LEU A 240 -0.63 -19.70 -6.41
C LEU A 240 0.26 -20.49 -7.35
N ILE A 241 0.59 -19.94 -8.52
CA ILE A 241 1.50 -20.56 -9.50
C ILE A 241 2.85 -20.85 -8.85
N HIS A 242 3.41 -19.88 -8.13
CA HIS A 242 4.68 -20.04 -7.42
C HIS A 242 4.60 -21.13 -6.33
N MET A 243 3.55 -21.11 -5.51
CA MET A 243 3.38 -22.06 -4.41
C MET A 243 3.19 -23.51 -4.88
N PHE A 244 2.59 -23.71 -6.03
CA PHE A 244 2.41 -25.05 -6.62
C PHE A 244 3.52 -25.47 -7.57
N GLY A 245 4.56 -24.66 -7.74
CA GLY A 245 5.68 -24.96 -8.63
C GLY A 245 5.29 -25.02 -10.12
N ALA A 246 4.19 -24.38 -10.52
CA ALA A 246 3.63 -24.46 -11.87
C ALA A 246 4.14 -23.35 -12.82
N ALA A 247 5.19 -22.63 -12.44
CA ALA A 247 5.70 -21.50 -13.24
C ALA A 247 6.31 -21.99 -14.57
N ASP A 248 7.12 -23.05 -14.53
CA ASP A 248 7.79 -23.58 -15.72
C ASP A 248 6.77 -24.17 -16.71
N ASP A 249 5.76 -24.88 -16.22
CA ASP A 249 4.67 -25.41 -17.06
C ASP A 249 3.90 -24.28 -17.75
N LEU A 250 3.66 -23.17 -17.04
CA LEU A 250 2.97 -22.01 -17.59
C LEU A 250 3.82 -21.30 -18.67
N PHE A 251 5.14 -21.18 -18.46
CA PHE A 251 6.05 -20.60 -19.46
C PHE A 251 6.15 -21.48 -20.70
N MET A 252 6.23 -22.80 -20.56
CA MET A 252 6.21 -23.72 -21.70
C MET A 252 4.91 -23.60 -22.51
N LEU A 253 3.75 -23.54 -21.82
CA LEU A 253 2.46 -23.33 -22.49
C LEU A 253 2.38 -21.97 -23.19
N TYR A 254 2.91 -20.91 -22.56
CA TYR A 254 2.94 -19.59 -23.19
C TYR A 254 3.78 -19.59 -24.47
N ASP A 255 4.98 -20.17 -24.42
CA ASP A 255 5.88 -20.28 -25.59
C ASP A 255 5.29 -21.16 -26.70
N GLU A 256 4.54 -22.24 -26.34
CA GLU A 256 3.85 -23.07 -27.30
C GLU A 256 2.72 -22.35 -28.05
N PHE A 257 1.97 -21.47 -27.35
CA PHE A 257 0.81 -20.80 -27.94
C PHE A 257 1.06 -19.40 -28.48
N TYR A 258 2.08 -18.72 -28.00
CA TYR A 258 2.37 -17.30 -28.26
C TYR A 258 3.84 -16.98 -28.55
N GLY A 259 4.74 -17.97 -28.44
CA GLY A 259 6.14 -17.82 -28.83
C GLY A 259 6.25 -17.83 -30.35
N ASP A 260 6.77 -16.72 -30.93
CA ASP A 260 7.12 -16.63 -32.35
C ASP A 260 8.45 -17.34 -32.65
#